data_2f0925d6d3fc5860c2ae23fd3a9835d8
#
_entry.id   2f0925d6d3fc5860c2ae23fd3a9835d8
#
_cell.length_a   1.000
_cell.length_b   1.000
_cell.length_c   1.000
_cell.angle_alpha   90.00
_cell.angle_beta   90.00
_cell.angle_gamma   90.00
#
_symmetry.space_group_name_H-M   'P 1'
#
loop_
_entity.id
_entity.type
_entity.pdbx_description
1 polymer ?
#
loop_
_entity_poly.entity_id
_entity_poly.type
_entity_poly.pdbx_seq_one_letter_code
_entity_poly.pdbx_strand_id
1 'polypeptide(L)'
;LLVALAFQYGEARSAKAETYLARLAPLNTSVTKLETSGEARFTIEGDDLTITIDVKNAPPGIVHLQHFHGFKTGDRKANCPTTEADANHDGVIDLIETEPMAGTTMVPFHDNPVSMAIPSETYPEASAEGAYHYEKTVSLKVLSFSLSEAVRYWVI
;
A
#
# COMPACT_ATOMS: atom_id res chain seq x y z
N LEU A 1 -41.67 -33.94 31.22
CA LEU A 1 -41.42 -32.51 30.86
C LEU A 1 -40.34 -32.48 29.80
N LEU A 2 -40.73 -32.28 28.51
CA LEU A 2 -39.77 -32.11 27.41
C LEU A 2 -39.41 -30.61 27.31
N VAL A 3 -38.12 -30.26 27.46
CA VAL A 3 -37.60 -28.92 27.21
C VAL A 3 -37.02 -28.93 25.78
N ALA A 4 -37.67 -28.24 24.87
CA ALA A 4 -37.17 -27.99 23.51
C ALA A 4 -36.19 -26.79 23.56
N LEU A 5 -34.88 -27.05 23.36
CA LEU A 5 -33.90 -25.98 23.10
C LEU A 5 -34.03 -25.57 21.62
N ALA A 6 -34.53 -24.38 21.36
CA ALA A 6 -34.49 -23.78 20.04
C ALA A 6 -33.08 -23.14 19.84
N PHE A 7 -32.27 -23.76 18.98
CA PHE A 7 -31.06 -23.13 18.48
C PHE A 7 -31.45 -22.07 17.45
N GLN A 8 -31.27 -20.81 17.80
CA GLN A 8 -31.32 -19.72 16.83
C GLN A 8 -30.01 -19.72 16.04
N TYR A 9 -30.06 -20.19 14.80
CA TYR A 9 -29.00 -19.96 13.85
C TYR A 9 -29.04 -18.48 13.46
N GLY A 10 -28.14 -17.68 14.00
CA GLY A 10 -27.89 -16.34 13.49
C GLY A 10 -27.29 -16.48 12.09
N GLU A 11 -28.01 -15.98 11.07
CA GLU A 11 -27.44 -15.82 9.73
C GLU A 11 -26.22 -14.88 9.85
N ALA A 12 -25.03 -15.41 9.62
CA ALA A 12 -23.84 -14.59 9.44
C ALA A 12 -24.07 -13.78 8.16
N ARG A 13 -24.41 -12.49 8.28
CA ARG A 13 -24.42 -11.58 7.15
C ARG A 13 -22.99 -11.52 6.63
N SER A 14 -22.76 -12.09 5.44
CA SER A 14 -21.53 -11.86 4.69
C SER A 14 -21.36 -10.35 4.53
N ALA A 15 -20.29 -9.81 5.10
CA ALA A 15 -19.94 -8.42 4.86
C ALA A 15 -19.70 -8.26 3.35
N LYS A 16 -20.34 -7.27 2.73
CA LYS A 16 -20.15 -6.99 1.31
C LYS A 16 -18.69 -6.56 1.12
N ALA A 17 -17.98 -7.22 0.21
CA ALA A 17 -16.63 -6.84 -0.13
C ALA A 17 -16.59 -5.42 -0.72
N GLU A 18 -15.68 -4.60 -0.23
CA GLU A 18 -15.39 -3.26 -0.77
C GLU A 18 -14.07 -3.30 -1.53
N THR A 19 -14.05 -2.73 -2.74
CA THR A 19 -12.85 -2.73 -3.59
C THR A 19 -12.49 -1.32 -3.99
N TYR A 20 -11.20 -0.98 -3.81
CA TYR A 20 -10.60 0.27 -4.21
C TYR A 20 -9.55 -0.01 -5.29
N LEU A 21 -9.46 0.85 -6.30
CA LEU A 21 -8.53 0.74 -7.42
C LEU A 21 -7.67 1.99 -7.51
N ALA A 22 -6.36 1.78 -7.73
CA ALA A 22 -5.42 2.84 -8.04
C ALA A 22 -4.68 2.50 -9.33
N ARG A 23 -4.62 3.45 -10.27
CA ARG A 23 -3.77 3.33 -11.46
C ARG A 23 -2.40 3.88 -11.15
N LEU A 24 -1.38 3.11 -11.47
CA LEU A 24 0.01 3.50 -11.29
C LEU A 24 0.54 4.13 -12.58
N ALA A 25 1.15 5.31 -12.43
CA ALA A 25 1.79 6.04 -13.51
C ALA A 25 3.17 6.53 -13.06
N PRO A 26 4.16 6.60 -13.96
CA PRO A 26 5.50 7.02 -13.61
C PRO A 26 5.55 8.53 -13.37
N LEU A 27 6.39 8.94 -12.42
CA LEU A 27 6.60 10.35 -12.10
C LEU A 27 7.85 10.91 -12.79
N ASN A 28 8.93 10.14 -12.86
CA ASN A 28 10.26 10.57 -13.36
C ASN A 28 10.58 10.03 -14.77
N THR A 29 9.66 10.11 -15.72
CA THR A 29 9.86 9.61 -17.09
C THR A 29 10.99 10.29 -17.85
N SER A 30 11.26 11.56 -17.53
CA SER A 30 12.39 12.33 -18.08
C SER A 30 13.74 11.68 -17.77
N VAL A 31 13.84 10.96 -16.65
CA VAL A 31 15.06 10.29 -16.16
C VAL A 31 15.07 8.81 -16.58
N THR A 32 14.02 8.09 -16.22
CA THR A 32 13.96 6.63 -16.42
C THR A 32 13.77 6.23 -17.89
N LYS A 33 13.15 7.10 -18.69
CA LYS A 33 12.73 6.83 -20.10
C LYS A 33 11.80 5.61 -20.20
N LEU A 34 11.16 5.22 -19.10
CA LEU A 34 10.23 4.08 -19.04
C LEU A 34 8.80 4.57 -18.84
N GLU A 35 7.89 4.01 -19.61
CA GLU A 35 6.45 4.17 -19.47
C GLU A 35 5.90 3.09 -18.53
N THR A 36 6.36 3.13 -17.28
CA THR A 36 5.89 2.21 -16.25
C THR A 36 4.39 2.39 -16.04
N SER A 37 3.67 1.31 -15.93
CA SER A 37 2.22 1.34 -15.70
C SER A 37 1.80 0.17 -14.81
N GLY A 38 0.67 0.31 -14.15
CA GLY A 38 0.14 -0.74 -13.31
C GLY A 38 -1.21 -0.43 -12.71
N GLU A 39 -1.72 -1.39 -11.98
CA GLU A 39 -2.93 -1.25 -11.17
C GLU A 39 -2.67 -1.83 -9.78
N ALA A 40 -3.10 -1.11 -8.76
CA ALA A 40 -3.19 -1.63 -7.41
C ALA A 40 -4.68 -1.76 -7.03
N ARG A 41 -5.04 -2.92 -6.50
CA ARG A 41 -6.39 -3.26 -6.04
C ARG A 41 -6.33 -3.58 -4.54
N PHE A 42 -7.24 -2.99 -3.80
CA PHE A 42 -7.39 -3.20 -2.37
C PHE A 42 -8.81 -3.69 -2.10
N THR A 43 -8.95 -4.94 -1.67
CA THR A 43 -10.26 -5.52 -1.38
C THR A 43 -10.39 -5.77 0.12
N ILE A 44 -11.43 -5.20 0.73
CA ILE A 44 -11.76 -5.40 2.14
C ILE A 44 -12.96 -6.34 2.21
N GLU A 45 -12.79 -7.46 2.89
CA GLU A 45 -13.87 -8.40 3.19
C GLU A 45 -13.83 -8.74 4.68
N GLY A 46 -14.82 -8.25 5.42
CA GLY A 46 -14.80 -8.33 6.89
C GLY A 46 -13.59 -7.60 7.49
N ASP A 47 -12.73 -8.35 8.16
CA ASP A 47 -11.50 -7.83 8.77
C ASP A 47 -10.25 -8.03 7.89
N ASP A 48 -10.40 -8.59 6.71
CA ASP A 48 -9.29 -8.90 5.82
C ASP A 48 -9.13 -7.84 4.74
N LEU A 49 -7.90 -7.38 4.54
CA LEU A 49 -7.47 -6.53 3.44
C LEU A 49 -6.60 -7.36 2.50
N THR A 50 -7.06 -7.59 1.28
CA THR A 50 -6.24 -8.15 0.20
C THR A 50 -5.69 -7.02 -0.66
N ILE A 51 -4.37 -7.00 -0.83
CA ILE A 51 -3.62 -6.05 -1.64
C ILE A 51 -3.11 -6.81 -2.85
N THR A 52 -3.49 -6.39 -4.05
CA THR A 52 -2.98 -6.94 -5.31
C THR A 52 -2.38 -5.82 -6.15
N ILE A 53 -1.15 -5.98 -6.62
CA ILE A 53 -0.46 -4.96 -7.42
C ILE A 53 0.16 -5.65 -8.63
N ASP A 54 -0.20 -5.15 -9.80
CA ASP A 54 0.35 -5.59 -11.09
C ASP A 54 1.07 -4.42 -11.76
N VAL A 55 2.36 -4.61 -12.09
CA VAL A 55 3.18 -3.58 -12.72
C VAL A 55 3.84 -4.10 -13.99
N LYS A 56 3.98 -3.21 -14.98
CA LYS A 56 4.62 -3.46 -16.28
C LYS A 56 5.57 -2.31 -16.61
N ASN A 57 6.59 -2.61 -17.39
CA ASN A 57 7.62 -1.68 -17.85
C ASN A 57 8.34 -0.96 -16.68
N ALA A 58 8.47 -1.61 -15.54
CA ALA A 58 9.32 -1.14 -14.45
C ALA A 58 10.80 -1.40 -14.77
N PRO A 59 11.74 -0.68 -14.14
CA PRO A 59 13.17 -1.03 -14.22
C PRO A 59 13.39 -2.51 -13.89
N PRO A 60 13.96 -3.32 -14.81
CA PRO A 60 14.07 -4.76 -14.63
C PRO A 60 15.21 -5.15 -13.67
N GLY A 61 15.06 -6.31 -13.03
CA GLY A 61 16.10 -6.93 -12.22
C GLY A 61 16.48 -6.16 -10.96
N ILE A 62 15.59 -5.30 -10.47
CA ILE A 62 15.75 -4.60 -9.20
C ILE A 62 14.50 -4.76 -8.33
N VAL A 63 14.70 -4.62 -7.02
CA VAL A 63 13.63 -4.62 -6.03
C VAL A 63 12.87 -3.29 -6.08
N HIS A 64 11.54 -3.35 -6.06
CA HIS A 64 10.66 -2.20 -6.07
C HIS A 64 9.99 -1.99 -4.72
N LEU A 65 10.42 -0.95 -3.99
CA LEU A 65 9.77 -0.56 -2.75
C LEU A 65 8.39 0.01 -3.05
N GLN A 66 7.38 -0.50 -2.35
CA GLN A 66 5.99 -0.07 -2.50
C GLN A 66 5.29 -0.06 -1.15
N HIS A 67 4.42 0.93 -0.92
CA HIS A 67 3.82 1.13 0.40
C HIS A 67 2.64 2.10 0.33
N PHE A 68 1.80 2.10 1.36
CA PHE A 68 0.90 3.20 1.60
C PHE A 68 1.67 4.42 2.10
N HIS A 69 1.25 5.58 1.64
CA HIS A 69 1.64 6.88 2.18
C HIS A 69 0.51 7.51 2.99
N GLY A 70 0.87 8.40 3.91
CA GLY A 70 -0.11 9.13 4.70
C GLY A 70 0.51 10.07 5.72
N PHE A 71 -0.35 10.77 6.44
CA PHE A 71 0.05 11.66 7.53
C PHE A 71 -0.33 11.06 8.87
N LYS A 72 0.62 11.02 9.81
CA LYS A 72 0.43 10.42 11.14
C LYS A 72 -0.39 11.29 12.08
N THR A 73 -0.47 12.59 11.81
CA THR A 73 -1.15 13.57 12.67
C THR A 73 -1.93 14.59 11.85
N GLY A 74 -3.01 15.11 12.43
CA GLY A 74 -3.85 16.12 11.81
C GLY A 74 -4.84 15.55 10.79
N ASP A 75 -5.64 16.43 10.19
CA ASP A 75 -6.68 16.08 9.22
C ASP A 75 -6.19 16.13 7.76
N ARG A 76 -4.87 16.09 7.56
CA ARG A 76 -4.28 16.14 6.20
C ARG A 76 -4.56 14.84 5.47
N LYS A 77 -5.01 14.98 4.22
CA LYS A 77 -5.18 13.86 3.29
C LYS A 77 -3.96 13.77 2.39
N ALA A 78 -3.45 12.55 2.21
CA ALA A 78 -2.41 12.28 1.24
C ALA A 78 -2.98 12.43 -0.18
N ASN A 79 -2.16 13.02 -1.07
CA ASN A 79 -2.45 13.14 -2.49
C ASN A 79 -1.29 12.57 -3.29
N CYS A 80 -1.57 12.09 -4.50
CA CYS A 80 -0.53 11.66 -5.42
C CYS A 80 0.34 12.88 -5.81
N PRO A 81 1.67 12.78 -5.72
CA PRO A 81 2.57 13.79 -6.21
C PRO A 81 2.40 13.99 -7.73
N THR A 82 2.61 15.21 -8.17
CA THR A 82 2.64 15.60 -9.58
C THR A 82 4.00 16.21 -9.90
N THR A 83 4.22 16.63 -11.15
CA THR A 83 5.43 17.36 -11.55
C THR A 83 5.64 18.69 -10.79
N GLU A 84 4.60 19.21 -10.15
CA GLU A 84 4.69 20.39 -9.28
C GLU A 84 5.45 20.12 -7.97
N ALA A 85 5.68 18.84 -7.63
CA ALA A 85 6.47 18.47 -6.47
C ALA A 85 7.97 18.72 -6.64
N ASP A 86 8.48 18.89 -7.87
CA ASP A 86 9.88 19.25 -8.17
C ASP A 86 10.20 20.67 -7.67
N ALA A 87 10.47 20.78 -6.37
CA ALA A 87 10.65 22.06 -5.69
C ALA A 87 12.01 22.71 -5.97
N ASN A 88 13.03 21.89 -6.23
CA ASN A 88 14.38 22.34 -6.51
C ASN A 88 14.65 22.54 -8.02
N HIS A 89 13.70 22.13 -8.88
CA HIS A 89 13.72 22.25 -10.34
C HIS A 89 14.89 21.52 -11.01
N ASP A 90 15.32 20.38 -10.45
CA ASP A 90 16.38 19.55 -11.04
C ASP A 90 15.84 18.52 -12.05
N GLY A 91 14.53 18.43 -12.19
CA GLY A 91 13.84 17.52 -13.10
C GLY A 91 13.68 16.10 -12.56
N VAL A 92 13.98 15.89 -11.27
CA VAL A 92 13.81 14.61 -10.56
C VAL A 92 12.96 14.86 -9.33
N ILE A 93 11.83 14.19 -9.23
CA ILE A 93 10.98 14.27 -8.05
C ILE A 93 11.40 13.18 -7.07
N ASP A 94 12.00 13.57 -5.96
CA ASP A 94 12.50 12.66 -4.93
C ASP A 94 11.52 12.51 -3.74
N LEU A 95 11.91 11.69 -2.75
CA LEU A 95 11.06 11.40 -1.58
C LEU A 95 10.83 12.64 -0.71
N ILE A 96 11.80 13.53 -0.59
CA ILE A 96 11.68 14.75 0.22
C ILE A 96 10.66 15.69 -0.41
N GLU A 97 10.67 15.77 -1.73
CA GLU A 97 9.75 16.60 -2.50
C GLU A 97 8.32 16.06 -2.52
N THR A 98 8.16 14.73 -2.46
CA THR A 98 6.83 14.12 -2.42
C THR A 98 6.19 14.15 -1.03
N GLU A 99 6.96 14.22 0.04
CA GLU A 99 6.46 14.16 1.43
C GLU A 99 5.41 15.23 1.77
N PRO A 100 5.52 16.49 1.33
CA PRO A 100 4.49 17.51 1.59
C PRO A 100 3.11 17.15 1.02
N MET A 101 3.05 16.36 -0.06
CA MET A 101 1.81 15.95 -0.73
C MET A 101 1.34 14.57 -0.30
N ALA A 102 2.23 13.60 -0.30
CA ALA A 102 1.92 12.20 -0.05
C ALA A 102 2.00 11.81 1.44
N GLY A 103 2.74 12.56 2.22
CA GLY A 103 3.08 12.16 3.59
C GLY A 103 4.18 11.10 3.62
N THR A 104 4.39 10.53 4.81
CA THR A 104 5.43 9.52 5.02
C THR A 104 4.96 8.11 4.63
N THR A 105 5.90 7.19 4.48
CA THR A 105 5.64 5.75 4.33
C THR A 105 4.92 5.23 5.56
N MET A 106 3.82 4.50 5.33
CA MET A 106 2.97 3.96 6.40
C MET A 106 3.04 2.44 6.47
N VAL A 107 2.62 1.75 5.43
CA VAL A 107 2.53 0.28 5.39
C VAL A 107 3.34 -0.23 4.22
N PRO A 108 4.43 -0.99 4.47
CA PRO A 108 5.23 -1.58 3.40
C PRO A 108 4.51 -2.77 2.75
N PHE A 109 4.64 -2.94 1.42
CA PHE A 109 4.06 -4.06 0.69
C PHE A 109 5.15 -5.04 0.29
N HIS A 110 5.64 -5.77 1.28
CA HIS A 110 6.56 -6.90 1.16
C HIS A 110 5.96 -8.15 1.84
N ASP A 111 6.72 -9.20 2.10
CA ASP A 111 6.20 -10.46 2.63
C ASP A 111 5.49 -10.35 3.98
N ASN A 112 5.84 -9.37 4.81
CA ASN A 112 5.25 -9.18 6.14
C ASN A 112 4.87 -7.71 6.41
N PRO A 113 3.80 -7.18 5.78
CA PRO A 113 3.39 -5.78 5.92
C PRO A 113 3.17 -5.33 7.36
N VAL A 114 2.69 -6.24 8.23
CA VAL A 114 2.37 -5.92 9.63
C VAL A 114 3.59 -5.69 10.50
N SER A 115 4.78 -6.07 10.05
CA SER A 115 6.05 -5.79 10.76
C SER A 115 6.43 -4.32 10.73
N MET A 116 5.89 -3.53 9.80
CA MET A 116 6.25 -2.12 9.54
C MET A 116 7.74 -1.91 9.22
N ALA A 117 8.49 -2.96 8.92
CA ALA A 117 9.90 -2.89 8.55
C ALA A 117 10.03 -2.34 7.12
N ILE A 118 10.56 -1.12 6.95
CA ILE A 118 10.72 -0.51 5.63
C ILE A 118 11.87 -1.14 4.86
N PRO A 119 13.09 -1.27 5.40
CA PRO A 119 14.15 -2.00 4.72
C PRO A 119 13.84 -3.50 4.73
N SER A 120 13.65 -4.07 3.54
CA SER A 120 13.41 -5.51 3.37
C SER A 120 13.86 -5.94 1.99
N GLU A 121 14.44 -7.13 1.90
CA GLU A 121 14.78 -7.78 0.63
C GLU A 121 13.59 -8.54 0.05
N THR A 122 12.43 -8.56 0.75
CA THR A 122 11.25 -9.31 0.35
C THR A 122 10.19 -8.47 -0.38
N TYR A 123 10.52 -7.27 -0.80
CA TYR A 123 9.74 -6.53 -1.78
C TYR A 123 9.80 -7.21 -3.15
N PRO A 124 8.79 -7.03 -4.02
CA PRO A 124 8.84 -7.64 -5.33
C PRO A 124 10.00 -7.13 -6.18
N GLU A 125 10.62 -8.04 -6.92
CA GLU A 125 11.62 -7.75 -7.93
C GLU A 125 10.97 -7.84 -9.32
N ALA A 126 11.27 -6.87 -10.19
CA ALA A 126 10.77 -6.92 -11.56
C ALA A 126 11.53 -7.95 -12.39
N SER A 127 10.81 -8.70 -13.22
CA SER A 127 11.39 -9.64 -14.19
C SER A 127 12.28 -8.93 -15.22
N ALA A 128 12.95 -9.70 -16.05
CA ALA A 128 13.75 -9.17 -17.17
C ALA A 128 12.93 -8.31 -18.15
N GLU A 129 11.62 -8.56 -18.22
CA GLU A 129 10.64 -7.81 -19.04
C GLU A 129 10.08 -6.58 -18.30
N GLY A 130 10.54 -6.33 -17.06
CA GLY A 130 10.09 -5.20 -16.25
C GLY A 130 8.69 -5.38 -15.69
N ALA A 131 8.27 -6.61 -15.38
CA ALA A 131 6.96 -6.89 -14.80
C ALA A 131 7.09 -7.55 -13.45
N TYR A 132 6.15 -7.24 -12.55
CA TYR A 132 5.96 -7.99 -11.32
C TYR A 132 4.50 -8.01 -10.88
N HIS A 133 4.19 -9.01 -10.08
CA HIS A 133 2.92 -9.17 -9.38
C HIS A 133 3.18 -9.28 -7.87
N TYR A 134 2.33 -8.63 -7.09
CA TYR A 134 2.32 -8.75 -5.64
C TYR A 134 0.90 -9.01 -5.17
N GLU A 135 0.73 -10.01 -4.30
CA GLU A 135 -0.54 -10.26 -3.62
C GLU A 135 -0.30 -10.64 -2.16
N LYS A 136 -1.02 -9.99 -1.26
CA LYS A 136 -0.97 -10.27 0.17
C LYS A 136 -2.32 -9.95 0.83
N THR A 137 -2.78 -10.87 1.69
CA THR A 137 -3.91 -10.63 2.57
C THR A 137 -3.42 -10.43 4.00
N VAL A 138 -3.89 -9.36 4.64
CA VAL A 138 -3.56 -9.00 6.02
C VAL A 138 -4.81 -8.65 6.81
N SER A 139 -4.80 -8.96 8.11
CA SER A 139 -5.90 -8.55 8.99
C SER A 139 -5.82 -7.05 9.27
N LEU A 140 -6.91 -6.32 9.04
CA LEU A 140 -7.03 -4.89 9.35
C LEU A 140 -6.83 -4.61 10.85
N LYS A 141 -7.24 -5.52 11.73
CA LYS A 141 -7.03 -5.38 13.18
C LYS A 141 -5.55 -5.43 13.54
N VAL A 142 -4.82 -6.39 12.97
CA VAL A 142 -3.37 -6.53 13.20
C VAL A 142 -2.64 -5.36 12.57
N LEU A 143 -3.01 -4.95 11.38
CA LEU A 143 -2.42 -3.81 10.68
C LEU A 143 -2.64 -2.50 11.46
N SER A 144 -3.84 -2.27 11.99
CA SER A 144 -4.16 -1.10 12.81
C SER A 144 -3.35 -1.07 14.11
N PHE A 145 -3.13 -2.22 14.73
CA PHE A 145 -2.27 -2.34 15.90
C PHE A 145 -0.82 -1.99 15.56
N SER A 146 -0.27 -2.58 14.51
CA SER A 146 1.10 -2.33 14.04
C SER A 146 1.32 -0.87 13.65
N LEU A 147 0.35 -0.23 12.99
CA LEU A 147 0.39 1.20 12.67
C LEU A 147 0.43 2.06 13.95
N SER A 148 -0.39 1.76 14.95
CA SER A 148 -0.41 2.50 16.20
C SER A 148 0.89 2.33 17.00
N GLU A 149 1.50 1.16 16.99
CA GLU A 149 2.81 0.93 17.58
C GLU A 149 3.92 1.68 16.83
N ALA A 150 3.90 1.63 15.49
CA ALA A 150 4.87 2.36 14.65
C ALA A 150 4.85 3.86 14.94
N VAL A 151 3.68 4.45 15.14
CA VAL A 151 3.53 5.88 15.52
C VAL A 151 4.21 6.20 16.85
N ARG A 152 4.18 5.30 17.83
CA ARG A 152 4.83 5.50 19.12
C ARG A 152 6.35 5.60 19.05
N TYR A 153 6.97 4.86 18.13
CA TYR A 153 8.43 4.81 17.98
C TYR A 153 9.02 5.91 17.11
N TRP A 154 8.18 6.64 16.36
CA TRP A 154 8.64 7.67 15.43
C TRP A 154 8.47 9.10 15.97
N VAL A 155 8.11 9.27 17.22
CA VAL A 155 7.95 10.56 17.91
C VAL A 155 9.17 10.89 18.81
N ILE A 156 10.36 10.45 18.42
CA ILE A 156 11.60 10.85 19.09
C ILE A 156 12.48 11.59 18.12
#